data_b421ef1e5d78c9e043f232bb640a3a32
#
_entry.id   b421ef1e5d78c9e043f232bb640a3a32
#
_cell.length_a   1.000
_cell.length_b   1.000
_cell.length_c   1.000
_cell.angle_alpha   90.00
_cell.angle_beta   90.00
_cell.angle_gamma   90.00
#
_symmetry.space_group_name_H-M   'P 1'
#
loop_
_entity.id
_entity.type
_entity.pdbx_description
1 polymer ?
#
loop_
_entity_poly.entity_id
_entity_poly.type
_entity_poly.pdbx_seq_one_letter_code
_entity_poly.pdbx_strand_id
1 'polypeptide(L)'
;MADIVTLVMESREKTGKGENGRIRRAGYVPCVMYGPEISPNIIGKVNMREIERILAGRWESTRLNVKLPDGREELCIIREAQRHPLTAQPLHIDFLHLVRGRKITVNIPVEVTGRDDSQGVKDGGVLEAIHELEVETLPMSIPDVITVDVSGLNIGDAIHVSDLKLPENVTALADPEEVVAIVVMSRGVEDAEPEAEETAAADVEVVAKGKAAKEDSEEEEELIRKRYFHKHRIKKNIFFS
;
A
#
# COMPACT_ATOMS: atom_id res chain seq x y z
N MET A 1 20.23 -5.63 17.19
CA MET A 1 19.98 -4.21 17.53
C MET A 1 19.70 -3.54 16.22
N ALA A 2 18.50 -2.99 16.04
CA ALA A 2 18.18 -2.27 14.82
C ALA A 2 19.05 -1.01 14.75
N ASP A 3 19.76 -0.83 13.65
CA ASP A 3 20.59 0.34 13.42
C ASP A 3 19.70 1.59 13.32
N ILE A 4 19.95 2.58 14.16
CA ILE A 4 19.25 3.85 14.12
C ILE A 4 19.85 4.67 12.98
N VAL A 5 19.07 4.89 11.92
CA VAL A 5 19.50 5.68 10.78
C VAL A 5 19.31 7.17 11.10
N THR A 6 20.34 8.00 10.86
CA THR A 6 20.26 9.43 11.05
C THR A 6 19.87 10.12 9.74
N LEU A 7 18.86 11.00 9.80
CA LEU A 7 18.35 11.78 8.68
C LEU A 7 18.40 13.27 9.01
N VAL A 8 18.76 14.10 8.04
CA VAL A 8 18.78 15.57 8.22
C VAL A 8 17.53 16.19 7.62
N MET A 9 16.76 16.90 8.43
CA MET A 9 15.59 17.67 8.00
C MET A 9 15.98 19.16 7.87
N GLU A 10 15.80 19.73 6.69
CA GLU A 10 15.92 21.15 6.44
C GLU A 10 14.56 21.84 6.57
N SER A 11 14.54 23.06 7.15
CA SER A 11 13.28 23.80 7.28
C SER A 11 12.76 24.27 5.93
N ARG A 12 11.43 24.42 5.82
CA ARG A 12 10.78 25.08 4.69
C ARG A 12 9.74 26.07 5.19
N GLU A 13 9.75 27.27 4.65
CA GLU A 13 8.78 28.31 5.01
C GLU A 13 7.53 28.29 4.12
N LYS A 14 7.72 27.94 2.84
CA LYS A 14 6.65 27.98 1.84
C LYS A 14 6.00 26.61 1.67
N THR A 15 4.68 26.63 1.62
CA THR A 15 3.82 25.45 1.41
C THR A 15 3.00 25.61 0.12
N GLY A 16 2.39 24.53 -0.33
CA GLY A 16 1.49 24.50 -1.48
C GLY A 16 2.02 23.71 -2.66
N LYS A 17 1.12 23.45 -3.65
CA LYS A 17 1.36 22.54 -4.78
C LYS A 17 2.58 22.94 -5.63
N GLY A 18 2.73 24.23 -5.91
CA GLY A 18 3.83 24.72 -6.74
C GLY A 18 5.18 24.57 -6.08
N GLU A 19 5.27 24.88 -4.77
CA GLU A 19 6.51 24.79 -4.00
C GLU A 19 6.92 23.33 -3.78
N ASN A 20 5.97 22.45 -3.42
CA ASN A 20 6.25 21.01 -3.31
C ASN A 20 6.78 20.42 -4.63
N GLY A 21 6.29 20.90 -5.77
CA GLY A 21 6.82 20.51 -7.08
C GLY A 21 8.25 21.01 -7.33
N ARG A 22 8.63 22.19 -6.82
CA ARG A 22 10.01 22.71 -6.91
C ARG A 22 10.96 21.93 -6.02
N ILE A 23 10.55 21.65 -4.78
CA ILE A 23 11.32 20.86 -3.81
C ILE A 23 11.66 19.48 -4.41
N ARG A 24 10.67 18.77 -4.96
CA ARG A 24 10.90 17.47 -5.58
C ARG A 24 11.83 17.52 -6.78
N ARG A 25 11.70 18.53 -7.65
CA ARG A 25 12.62 18.73 -8.77
C ARG A 25 14.04 19.08 -8.35
N ALA A 26 14.22 19.66 -7.17
CA ALA A 26 15.52 19.93 -6.57
C ALA A 26 16.14 18.71 -5.87
N GLY A 27 15.51 17.53 -5.90
CA GLY A 27 16.01 16.31 -5.28
C GLY A 27 15.70 16.18 -3.79
N TYR A 28 14.69 16.88 -3.30
CA TYR A 28 14.20 16.80 -1.93
C TYR A 28 12.77 16.27 -1.87
N VAL A 29 12.38 15.70 -0.75
CA VAL A 29 11.01 15.27 -0.44
C VAL A 29 10.45 16.17 0.65
N PRO A 30 9.28 16.80 0.43
CA PRO A 30 8.59 17.52 1.48
C PRO A 30 8.16 16.58 2.58
N CYS A 31 8.33 16.97 3.83
CA CYS A 31 7.95 16.19 5.00
C CYS A 31 7.30 17.04 6.07
N VAL A 32 6.64 16.38 7.00
CA VAL A 32 6.09 16.96 8.22
C VAL A 32 6.46 16.06 9.39
N MET A 33 6.77 16.66 10.53
CA MET A 33 6.98 15.97 11.79
C MET A 33 5.95 16.45 12.80
N TYR A 34 5.31 15.51 13.45
CA TYR A 34 4.31 15.76 14.49
C TYR A 34 4.42 14.71 15.61
N GLY A 35 3.82 15.00 16.73
CA GLY A 35 3.81 14.09 17.86
C GLY A 35 3.43 14.78 19.16
N PRO A 36 3.35 14.03 20.27
CA PRO A 36 2.80 14.52 21.51
C PRO A 36 3.55 15.74 22.13
N GLU A 37 4.85 15.85 21.90
CA GLU A 37 5.70 16.91 22.45
C GLU A 37 6.11 17.95 21.41
N ILE A 38 5.66 17.76 20.15
CA ILE A 38 5.96 18.69 19.04
C ILE A 38 4.73 19.54 18.75
N SER A 39 4.75 20.78 19.20
CA SER A 39 3.72 21.78 18.91
C SER A 39 4.38 23.15 18.73
N PRO A 40 4.21 23.81 17.55
CA PRO A 40 3.48 23.37 16.34
C PRO A 40 4.21 22.29 15.55
N ASN A 41 3.50 21.63 14.59
CA ASN A 41 4.10 20.64 13.69
C ASN A 41 5.27 21.27 12.91
N ILE A 42 6.36 20.50 12.80
CA ILE A 42 7.56 20.98 12.10
C ILE A 42 7.42 20.60 10.63
N ILE A 43 7.50 21.61 9.77
CA ILE A 43 7.42 21.44 8.32
C ILE A 43 8.82 21.53 7.74
N GLY A 44 9.22 20.51 6.98
CA GLY A 44 10.56 20.45 6.43
C GLY A 44 10.64 19.78 5.06
N LYS A 45 11.86 19.54 4.64
CA LYS A 45 12.24 18.75 3.47
C LYS A 45 13.45 17.90 3.82
N VAL A 46 13.54 16.72 3.23
CA VAL A 46 14.62 15.76 3.42
C VAL A 46 15.21 15.36 2.07
N ASN A 47 16.43 14.87 2.06
CA ASN A 47 17.10 14.45 0.82
C ASN A 47 16.40 13.21 0.25
N MET A 48 16.04 13.25 -1.04
CA MET A 48 15.32 12.17 -1.71
C MET A 48 16.11 10.85 -1.71
N ARG A 49 17.42 10.89 -1.96
CA ARG A 49 18.25 9.68 -2.01
C ARG A 49 18.36 8.97 -0.65
N GLU A 50 18.39 9.75 0.44
CA GLU A 50 18.44 9.18 1.80
C GLU A 50 17.12 8.52 2.14
N ILE A 51 16.01 9.16 1.84
CA ILE A 51 14.67 8.60 2.04
C ILE A 51 14.44 7.36 1.18
N GLU A 52 14.84 7.37 -0.10
CA GLU A 52 14.70 6.19 -0.98
C GLU A 52 15.43 4.96 -0.42
N ARG A 53 16.62 5.14 0.17
CA ARG A 53 17.35 4.04 0.82
C ARG A 53 16.60 3.49 2.03
N ILE A 54 16.00 4.36 2.85
CA ILE A 54 15.21 3.94 4.01
C ILE A 54 13.94 3.22 3.53
N LEU A 55 13.24 3.78 2.53
CA LEU A 55 12.01 3.22 1.99
C LEU A 55 12.20 1.92 1.17
N ALA A 56 13.42 1.58 0.79
CA ALA A 56 13.76 0.31 0.17
C ALA A 56 13.82 -0.85 1.19
N GLY A 57 13.93 -0.54 2.48
CA GLY A 57 13.90 -1.50 3.59
C GLY A 57 12.53 -1.56 4.26
N ARG A 58 12.51 -2.09 5.49
CA ARG A 58 11.33 -2.18 6.37
C ARG A 58 11.14 -0.86 7.13
N TRP A 59 10.73 0.16 6.42
CA TRP A 59 10.67 1.53 6.92
C TRP A 59 9.57 1.74 7.98
N GLU A 60 8.50 0.92 7.97
CA GLU A 60 7.37 1.01 8.90
C GLU A 60 7.78 0.78 10.36
N SER A 61 8.71 -0.15 10.58
CA SER A 61 9.23 -0.52 11.90
C SER A 61 10.56 0.15 12.24
N THR A 62 11.21 0.81 11.26
CA THR A 62 12.54 1.40 11.43
C THR A 62 12.48 2.70 12.22
N ARG A 63 13.27 2.77 13.31
CA ARG A 63 13.47 3.99 14.11
C ARG A 63 14.51 4.88 13.46
N LEU A 64 14.20 6.16 13.33
CA LEU A 64 15.04 7.17 12.72
C LEU A 64 15.42 8.24 13.74
N ASN A 65 16.66 8.70 13.70
CA ASN A 65 17.08 9.89 14.41
C ASN A 65 17.07 11.07 13.44
N VAL A 66 16.12 11.99 13.60
CA VAL A 66 15.95 13.12 12.69
C VAL A 66 16.60 14.35 13.29
N LYS A 67 17.63 14.89 12.61
CA LYS A 67 18.23 16.17 12.95
C LYS A 67 17.38 17.32 12.42
N LEU A 68 16.83 18.10 13.34
CA LEU A 68 16.02 19.27 13.04
C LEU A 68 16.89 20.47 12.66
N PRO A 69 16.31 21.46 11.95
CA PRO A 69 17.02 22.71 11.63
C PRO A 69 17.52 23.47 12.85
N ASP A 70 16.87 23.28 14.00
CA ASP A 70 17.25 23.89 15.29
C ASP A 70 18.45 23.19 15.96
N GLY A 71 19.00 22.16 15.33
CA GLY A 71 20.11 21.36 15.85
C GLY A 71 19.72 20.27 16.84
N ARG A 72 18.43 20.15 17.19
CA ARG A 72 17.93 19.06 18.02
C ARG A 72 17.87 17.76 17.23
N GLU A 73 18.08 16.64 17.91
CA GLU A 73 17.92 15.31 17.37
C GLU A 73 16.72 14.64 18.04
N GLU A 74 15.73 14.24 17.24
CA GLU A 74 14.51 13.65 17.75
C GLU A 74 14.30 12.24 17.17
N LEU A 75 13.92 11.30 18.04
CA LEU A 75 13.63 9.92 17.64
C LEU A 75 12.24 9.85 17.01
N CYS A 76 12.16 9.33 15.79
CA CYS A 76 10.94 9.29 15.00
C CYS A 76 10.79 7.95 14.28
N ILE A 77 9.58 7.68 13.83
CA ILE A 77 9.28 6.68 12.78
C ILE A 77 8.61 7.36 11.60
N ILE A 78 8.66 6.71 10.44
CA ILE A 78 7.84 7.11 9.30
C ILE A 78 6.44 6.54 9.53
N ARG A 79 5.44 7.41 9.68
CA ARG A 79 4.04 6.99 9.82
C ARG A 79 3.39 6.72 8.46
N GLU A 80 3.70 7.57 7.48
CA GLU A 80 3.17 7.45 6.12
C GLU A 80 4.22 7.90 5.11
N ALA A 81 4.32 7.15 4.00
CA ALA A 81 5.16 7.49 2.87
C ALA A 81 4.33 7.48 1.58
N GLN A 82 3.92 8.66 1.12
CA GLN A 82 3.21 8.79 -0.15
C GLN A 82 4.18 8.61 -1.30
N ARG A 83 3.88 7.69 -2.22
CA ARG A 83 4.69 7.40 -3.40
C ARG A 83 3.90 7.66 -4.68
N HIS A 84 4.61 8.00 -5.73
CA HIS A 84 4.01 8.15 -7.06
C HIS A 84 3.69 6.76 -7.64
N PRO A 85 2.45 6.49 -8.10
CA PRO A 85 2.03 5.13 -8.47
C PRO A 85 2.81 4.52 -9.64
N LEU A 86 3.31 5.33 -10.57
CA LEU A 86 4.04 4.84 -11.73
C LEU A 86 5.57 4.85 -11.53
N THR A 87 6.12 5.86 -10.85
CA THR A 87 7.58 6.02 -10.71
C THR A 87 8.11 5.53 -9.37
N ALA A 88 7.22 5.17 -8.43
CA ALA A 88 7.50 4.82 -7.04
C ALA A 88 8.30 5.87 -6.24
N GLN A 89 8.53 7.06 -6.82
CA GLN A 89 9.24 8.15 -6.15
C GLN A 89 8.45 8.67 -4.95
N PRO A 90 9.12 8.97 -3.82
CA PRO A 90 8.47 9.53 -2.65
C PRO A 90 7.96 10.95 -2.93
N LEU A 91 6.68 11.18 -2.61
CA LEU A 91 5.99 12.46 -2.79
C LEU A 91 5.89 13.25 -1.50
N HIS A 92 5.67 12.57 -0.39
CA HIS A 92 5.55 13.14 0.94
C HIS A 92 5.92 12.10 2.00
N ILE A 93 6.50 12.56 3.11
CA ILE A 93 6.85 11.71 4.26
C ILE A 93 6.31 12.35 5.53
N ASP A 94 5.64 11.51 6.31
CA ASP A 94 5.12 11.87 7.62
C ASP A 94 5.95 11.21 8.71
N PHE A 95 6.58 12.03 9.55
CA PHE A 95 7.34 11.55 10.71
C PHE A 95 6.51 11.69 11.98
N LEU A 96 6.39 10.58 12.72
CA LEU A 96 5.81 10.57 14.06
C LEU A 96 6.94 10.59 15.09
N HIS A 97 6.96 11.63 15.92
CA HIS A 97 7.91 11.75 17.04
C HIS A 97 7.59 10.72 18.13
N LEU A 98 8.60 10.05 18.62
CA LEU A 98 8.51 9.00 19.62
C LEU A 98 8.88 9.52 21.00
N VAL A 99 7.95 9.43 21.94
CA VAL A 99 8.18 9.76 23.36
C VAL A 99 8.41 8.47 24.15
N ARG A 100 9.49 8.42 24.92
CA ARG A 100 9.80 7.25 25.75
C ARG A 100 8.68 6.99 26.77
N GLY A 101 8.30 5.71 26.91
CA GLY A 101 7.28 5.30 27.87
C GLY A 101 5.83 5.51 27.44
N ARG A 102 5.58 6.11 26.26
CA ARG A 102 4.25 6.23 25.68
C ARG A 102 4.06 5.18 24.61
N LYS A 103 2.99 4.40 24.70
CA LYS A 103 2.63 3.44 23.66
C LYS A 103 2.25 4.15 22.37
N ILE A 104 2.58 3.55 21.27
CA ILE A 104 2.31 4.01 19.92
C ILE A 104 1.70 2.88 19.09
N THR A 105 0.89 3.25 18.12
CA THR A 105 0.35 2.33 17.12
C THR A 105 1.21 2.38 15.87
N VAL A 106 1.72 1.24 15.44
CA VAL A 106 2.57 1.09 14.25
C VAL A 106 2.12 -0.10 13.42
N ASN A 107 2.31 -0.02 12.11
CA ASN A 107 2.16 -1.16 11.22
C ASN A 107 3.48 -1.90 11.19
N ILE A 108 3.45 -3.22 11.39
CA ILE A 108 4.64 -4.06 11.33
C ILE A 108 4.47 -5.04 10.18
N PRO A 109 5.48 -5.17 9.29
CA PRO A 109 5.42 -6.12 8.20
C PRO A 109 5.39 -7.56 8.72
N VAL A 110 4.55 -8.38 8.08
CA VAL A 110 4.40 -9.81 8.36
C VAL A 110 5.22 -10.59 7.33
N GLU A 111 6.17 -11.39 7.78
CA GLU A 111 6.92 -12.31 6.93
C GLU A 111 6.44 -13.73 7.13
N VAL A 112 6.09 -14.36 6.03
CA VAL A 112 5.67 -15.75 6.01
C VAL A 112 6.87 -16.66 5.77
N THR A 113 7.09 -17.62 6.65
CA THR A 113 8.14 -18.66 6.55
C THR A 113 7.54 -20.03 6.31
N GLY A 114 8.30 -20.94 5.67
CA GLY A 114 7.84 -22.31 5.41
C GLY A 114 6.83 -22.45 4.27
N ARG A 115 6.73 -21.46 3.36
CA ARG A 115 5.80 -21.50 2.22
C ARG A 115 6.00 -22.73 1.34
N ASP A 116 7.25 -23.06 1.01
CA ASP A 116 7.60 -24.20 0.16
C ASP A 116 7.40 -25.55 0.85
N ASP A 117 7.32 -25.56 2.19
CA ASP A 117 7.09 -26.76 3.00
C ASP A 117 5.61 -27.00 3.28
N SER A 118 4.75 -26.01 3.06
CA SER A 118 3.30 -26.13 3.24
C SER A 118 2.73 -27.20 2.31
N GLN A 119 1.97 -28.14 2.88
CA GLN A 119 1.29 -29.20 2.13
C GLN A 119 0.25 -28.58 1.18
N GLY A 120 -0.51 -27.61 1.65
CA GLY A 120 -1.54 -26.96 0.85
C GLY A 120 -0.98 -26.22 -0.38
N VAL A 121 0.21 -25.63 -0.29
CA VAL A 121 0.88 -24.99 -1.44
C VAL A 121 1.41 -26.05 -2.41
N LYS A 122 1.95 -27.18 -1.90
CA LYS A 122 2.41 -28.31 -2.73
C LYS A 122 1.27 -28.96 -3.50
N ASP A 123 0.07 -28.97 -2.93
CA ASP A 123 -1.16 -29.54 -3.52
C ASP A 123 -1.84 -28.55 -4.49
N GLY A 124 -1.17 -27.42 -4.83
CA GLY A 124 -1.64 -26.43 -5.80
C GLY A 124 -2.48 -25.30 -5.20
N GLY A 125 -2.52 -25.18 -3.88
CA GLY A 125 -3.13 -24.04 -3.20
C GLY A 125 -2.33 -22.74 -3.37
N VAL A 126 -3.02 -21.62 -3.27
CA VAL A 126 -2.42 -20.26 -3.24
C VAL A 126 -2.44 -19.77 -1.80
N LEU A 127 -1.26 -19.39 -1.31
CA LEU A 127 -1.13 -18.75 0.00
C LEU A 127 -1.43 -17.26 -0.13
N GLU A 128 -2.46 -16.81 0.56
CA GLU A 128 -2.81 -15.42 0.77
C GLU A 128 -2.45 -15.03 2.20
N ALA A 129 -1.72 -13.94 2.38
CA ALA A 129 -1.34 -13.42 3.69
C ALA A 129 -1.45 -11.91 3.73
N ILE A 130 -1.75 -11.35 4.90
CA ILE A 130 -1.67 -9.91 5.11
C ILE A 130 -0.19 -9.49 5.10
N HIS A 131 0.08 -8.30 4.57
CA HIS A 131 1.45 -7.78 4.50
C HIS A 131 1.86 -7.01 5.74
N GLU A 132 0.91 -6.40 6.43
CA GLU A 132 1.12 -5.54 7.59
C GLU A 132 0.10 -5.86 8.68
N LEU A 133 0.52 -5.78 9.95
CA LEU A 133 -0.34 -5.91 11.11
C LEU A 133 -0.22 -4.65 11.98
N GLU A 134 -1.37 -4.04 12.32
CA GLU A 134 -1.41 -2.90 13.21
C GLU A 134 -1.26 -3.35 14.66
N VAL A 135 -0.23 -2.83 15.34
CA VAL A 135 0.08 -3.19 16.72
C VAL A 135 0.32 -1.96 17.60
N GLU A 136 -0.04 -2.09 18.86
CA GLU A 136 0.31 -1.14 19.92
C GLU A 136 1.57 -1.62 20.66
N THR A 137 2.62 -0.80 20.70
CA THR A 137 3.90 -1.15 21.32
C THR A 137 4.60 0.07 21.90
N LEU A 138 5.62 -0.19 22.73
CA LEU A 138 6.54 0.86 23.20
C LEU A 138 7.61 1.15 22.14
N PRO A 139 8.08 2.41 21.99
CA PRO A 139 9.09 2.79 21.01
C PRO A 139 10.39 1.98 21.06
N MET A 140 10.74 1.47 22.22
CA MET A 140 11.96 0.67 22.40
C MET A 140 11.76 -0.81 22.09
N SER A 141 10.50 -1.28 21.99
CA SER A 141 10.13 -2.70 21.81
C SER A 141 9.49 -2.97 20.44
N ILE A 142 9.65 -2.06 19.48
CA ILE A 142 9.15 -2.26 18.12
C ILE A 142 9.94 -3.40 17.48
N PRO A 143 9.32 -4.53 17.10
CA PRO A 143 9.98 -5.59 16.35
C PRO A 143 10.12 -5.18 14.88
N ASP A 144 11.20 -5.64 14.25
CA ASP A 144 11.45 -5.34 12.83
C ASP A 144 10.46 -6.08 11.90
N VAL A 145 10.01 -7.28 12.33
CA VAL A 145 9.12 -8.17 11.57
C VAL A 145 8.34 -9.08 12.50
N ILE A 146 7.13 -9.46 12.11
CA ILE A 146 6.38 -10.56 12.70
C ILE A 146 6.49 -11.76 11.77
N THR A 147 7.10 -12.85 12.25
CA THR A 147 7.28 -14.06 11.47
C THR A 147 6.14 -15.03 11.71
N VAL A 148 5.51 -15.52 10.63
CA VAL A 148 4.41 -16.49 10.65
C VAL A 148 4.85 -17.76 9.93
N ASP A 149 4.82 -18.88 10.63
CA ASP A 149 5.16 -20.19 10.07
C ASP A 149 3.92 -20.87 9.48
N VAL A 150 3.94 -21.13 8.17
CA VAL A 150 2.85 -21.74 7.42
C VAL A 150 3.17 -23.16 6.94
N SER A 151 4.27 -23.76 7.40
CA SER A 151 4.74 -25.07 6.93
C SER A 151 3.74 -26.22 7.15
N GLY A 152 2.86 -26.10 8.14
CA GLY A 152 1.85 -27.12 8.49
C GLY A 152 0.47 -26.90 7.89
N LEU A 153 0.26 -25.87 7.05
CA LEU A 153 -1.07 -25.55 6.53
C LEU A 153 -1.45 -26.43 5.35
N ASN A 154 -2.70 -26.94 5.37
CA ASN A 154 -3.36 -27.58 4.24
C ASN A 154 -4.25 -26.57 3.50
N ILE A 155 -4.81 -27.00 2.36
CA ILE A 155 -5.81 -26.21 1.63
C ILE A 155 -7.05 -26.01 2.51
N GLY A 156 -7.45 -24.76 2.71
CA GLY A 156 -8.57 -24.36 3.56
C GLY A 156 -8.19 -24.01 4.99
N ASP A 157 -6.95 -24.27 5.41
CA ASP A 157 -6.48 -23.87 6.74
C ASP A 157 -6.13 -22.37 6.78
N ALA A 158 -6.43 -21.73 7.91
CA ALA A 158 -6.13 -20.32 8.16
C ALA A 158 -5.40 -20.15 9.49
N ILE A 159 -4.53 -19.16 9.56
CA ILE A 159 -3.89 -18.67 10.80
C ILE A 159 -4.55 -17.35 11.18
N HIS A 160 -5.01 -17.25 12.41
CA HIS A 160 -5.64 -16.06 12.97
C HIS A 160 -4.64 -15.21 13.77
N VAL A 161 -4.99 -13.97 14.05
CA VAL A 161 -4.18 -13.06 14.88
C VAL A 161 -3.92 -13.65 16.27
N SER A 162 -4.89 -14.41 16.84
CA SER A 162 -4.76 -15.12 18.12
C SER A 162 -3.63 -16.15 18.17
N ASP A 163 -3.27 -16.73 17.01
CA ASP A 163 -2.27 -17.80 16.90
C ASP A 163 -0.84 -17.25 16.74
N LEU A 164 -0.70 -15.94 16.59
CA LEU A 164 0.58 -15.29 16.37
C LEU A 164 1.42 -15.26 17.65
N LYS A 165 2.69 -15.60 17.51
CA LYS A 165 3.69 -15.45 18.58
C LYS A 165 4.22 -14.02 18.60
N LEU A 166 3.50 -13.13 19.27
CA LEU A 166 3.94 -11.75 19.43
C LEU A 166 5.03 -11.65 20.52
N PRO A 167 6.05 -10.78 20.34
CA PRO A 167 7.03 -10.50 21.36
C PRO A 167 6.43 -9.77 22.57
N GLU A 168 7.17 -9.74 23.68
CA GLU A 168 6.76 -9.03 24.87
C GLU A 168 6.51 -7.54 24.59
N ASN A 169 5.47 -6.96 25.21
CA ASN A 169 5.06 -5.55 25.06
C ASN A 169 4.51 -5.15 23.68
N VAL A 170 4.12 -6.11 22.85
CA VAL A 170 3.43 -5.88 21.57
C VAL A 170 2.00 -6.42 21.71
N THR A 171 1.01 -5.57 21.41
CA THR A 171 -0.41 -5.96 21.43
C THR A 171 -0.99 -5.71 20.06
N ALA A 172 -1.54 -6.73 19.39
CA ALA A 172 -2.28 -6.53 18.15
C ALA A 172 -3.55 -5.73 18.42
N LEU A 173 -3.85 -4.76 17.56
CA LEU A 173 -5.10 -3.98 17.59
C LEU A 173 -6.16 -4.59 16.67
N ALA A 174 -5.76 -5.47 15.77
CA ALA A 174 -6.64 -6.24 14.90
C ALA A 174 -7.52 -7.21 15.70
N ASP A 175 -8.63 -7.62 15.09
CA ASP A 175 -9.53 -8.59 15.72
C ASP A 175 -8.81 -9.94 15.91
N PRO A 176 -8.89 -10.60 17.07
CA PRO A 176 -8.31 -11.93 17.28
C PRO A 176 -8.74 -13.00 16.26
N GLU A 177 -9.95 -12.85 15.68
CA GLU A 177 -10.50 -13.75 14.66
C GLU A 177 -10.06 -13.38 13.23
N GLU A 178 -9.37 -12.25 13.05
CA GLU A 178 -8.88 -11.83 11.73
C GLU A 178 -7.85 -12.81 11.19
N VAL A 179 -8.00 -13.15 9.89
CA VAL A 179 -7.12 -14.10 9.20
C VAL A 179 -5.83 -13.40 8.78
N VAL A 180 -4.70 -13.91 9.26
CA VAL A 180 -3.35 -13.43 8.91
C VAL A 180 -2.80 -14.13 7.68
N ALA A 181 -3.01 -15.45 7.58
CA ALA A 181 -2.61 -16.24 6.42
C ALA A 181 -3.62 -17.37 6.18
N ILE A 182 -3.92 -17.62 4.91
CA ILE A 182 -4.83 -18.70 4.49
C ILE A 182 -4.31 -19.34 3.20
N VAL A 183 -4.51 -20.67 3.08
CA VAL A 183 -4.25 -21.38 1.83
C VAL A 183 -5.57 -21.66 1.14
N VAL A 184 -5.81 -21.01 -0.01
CA VAL A 184 -7.01 -21.17 -0.82
C VAL A 184 -6.73 -22.04 -2.03
N MET A 185 -7.74 -22.82 -2.48
CA MET A 185 -7.62 -23.58 -3.72
C MET A 185 -7.55 -22.64 -4.93
N SER A 186 -6.57 -22.85 -5.80
CA SER A 186 -6.50 -22.13 -7.07
C SER A 186 -7.66 -22.53 -7.98
N ARG A 187 -8.48 -21.59 -8.42
CA ARG A 187 -9.62 -21.82 -9.35
C ARG A 187 -9.21 -22.24 -10.77
N GLY A 188 -7.93 -22.51 -11.01
CA GLY A 188 -7.37 -22.78 -12.35
C GLY A 188 -7.16 -24.26 -12.69
N VAL A 189 -7.55 -25.23 -11.84
CA VAL A 189 -7.25 -26.66 -12.07
C VAL A 189 -8.52 -27.50 -12.35
N GLU A 190 -9.70 -26.91 -12.35
CA GLU A 190 -10.96 -27.65 -12.53
C GLU A 190 -11.43 -27.83 -13.99
N ASP A 191 -10.62 -27.49 -15.01
CA ASP A 191 -10.99 -27.70 -16.42
C ASP A 191 -9.91 -28.45 -17.20
N ALA A 192 -9.52 -29.63 -16.71
CA ALA A 192 -8.78 -30.61 -17.48
C ALA A 192 -9.24 -32.04 -17.18
N GLU A 193 -10.53 -32.30 -17.28
CA GLU A 193 -10.98 -33.66 -17.59
C GLU A 193 -10.95 -33.85 -19.12
N PRO A 194 -10.24 -34.86 -19.64
CA PRO A 194 -10.27 -35.15 -21.07
C PRO A 194 -11.55 -35.88 -21.41
N GLU A 195 -12.57 -35.21 -21.88
CA GLU A 195 -13.61 -35.88 -22.66
C GLU A 195 -13.00 -36.33 -24.00
N ALA A 196 -12.65 -37.58 -24.04
CA ALA A 196 -12.42 -38.33 -25.27
C ALA A 196 -13.73 -38.99 -25.71
N GLU A 197 -14.01 -38.82 -27.03
CA GLU A 197 -14.89 -39.62 -27.89
C GLU A 197 -16.43 -39.47 -27.71
N GLU A 198 -17.11 -38.96 -28.70
CA GLU A 198 -17.58 -39.71 -29.88
C GLU A 198 -18.23 -38.81 -30.93
N THR A 199 -17.74 -38.98 -32.12
CA THR A 199 -18.32 -38.84 -33.44
C THR A 199 -19.85 -38.64 -33.57
N ALA A 200 -20.26 -37.68 -34.40
CA ALA A 200 -21.01 -37.98 -35.64
C ALA A 200 -21.35 -36.67 -36.39
N ALA A 201 -21.14 -36.75 -37.67
CA ALA A 201 -21.38 -35.75 -38.69
C ALA A 201 -22.88 -35.37 -38.85
N ALA A 202 -23.11 -34.10 -39.20
CA ALA A 202 -24.08 -33.61 -40.19
C ALA A 202 -24.03 -32.07 -40.23
N ASP A 203 -23.37 -31.53 -41.18
CA ASP A 203 -23.84 -30.90 -42.41
C ASP A 203 -24.89 -29.76 -42.30
N VAL A 204 -24.53 -28.60 -42.93
CA VAL A 204 -25.35 -27.53 -43.51
C VAL A 204 -26.00 -26.53 -42.54
N GLU A 205 -25.68 -25.26 -42.50
CA GLU A 205 -25.91 -24.20 -43.48
C GLU A 205 -25.41 -22.82 -42.98
N VAL A 206 -24.76 -22.14 -43.86
CA VAL A 206 -24.36 -20.74 -43.77
C VAL A 206 -25.56 -19.84 -43.96
N VAL A 207 -25.90 -18.91 -43.06
CA VAL A 207 -26.50 -17.62 -43.44
C VAL A 207 -26.05 -16.52 -42.49
N ALA A 208 -25.54 -15.49 -43.11
CA ALA A 208 -25.11 -14.20 -42.62
C ALA A 208 -26.08 -13.48 -41.68
N LYS A 209 -25.57 -12.96 -40.58
CA LYS A 209 -26.15 -11.72 -39.98
C LYS A 209 -25.10 -11.01 -39.13
N GLY A 210 -24.23 -10.31 -39.80
CA GLY A 210 -23.31 -9.37 -39.18
C GLY A 210 -23.40 -8.03 -39.85
N LYS A 211 -24.37 -7.19 -39.50
CA LYS A 211 -24.40 -5.76 -39.89
C LYS A 211 -25.49 -4.90 -39.20
N ALA A 212 -25.73 -5.10 -37.90
CA ALA A 212 -26.68 -4.25 -37.20
C ALA A 212 -26.25 -3.73 -35.82
N ALA A 213 -25.01 -3.98 -35.39
CA ALA A 213 -24.52 -3.57 -34.05
C ALA A 213 -23.50 -2.44 -34.08
N LYS A 214 -23.24 -1.78 -35.20
CA LYS A 214 -22.27 -0.68 -35.30
C LYS A 214 -22.89 0.70 -35.54
N GLU A 215 -24.16 0.79 -35.88
CA GLU A 215 -24.80 2.09 -36.11
C GLU A 215 -25.44 2.71 -34.86
N ASP A 216 -25.82 1.90 -33.85
CA ASP A 216 -26.38 2.40 -32.59
C ASP A 216 -25.35 3.02 -31.63
N SER A 217 -24.06 2.65 -31.74
CA SER A 217 -23.01 3.19 -30.84
C SER A 217 -22.47 4.56 -31.28
N GLU A 218 -22.53 4.88 -32.57
CA GLU A 218 -22.05 6.18 -33.08
C GLU A 218 -23.10 7.31 -32.88
N GLU A 219 -24.39 6.98 -32.90
CA GLU A 219 -25.45 7.98 -32.63
C GLU A 219 -25.53 8.39 -31.15
N GLU A 220 -25.27 7.48 -30.21
CA GLU A 220 -25.20 7.83 -28.78
C GLU A 220 -24.03 8.72 -28.43
N GLU A 221 -22.82 8.48 -28.98
CA GLU A 221 -21.66 9.34 -28.75
C GLU A 221 -21.84 10.74 -29.35
N GLU A 222 -22.49 10.88 -30.48
CA GLU A 222 -22.78 12.19 -31.09
C GLU A 222 -23.83 12.99 -30.29
N LEU A 223 -24.82 12.32 -29.72
CA LEU A 223 -25.81 12.92 -28.82
C LEU A 223 -25.21 13.40 -27.49
N ILE A 224 -24.28 12.66 -26.94
CA ILE A 224 -23.55 13.05 -25.71
C ILE A 224 -22.63 14.25 -25.98
N ARG A 225 -21.93 14.29 -27.12
CA ARG A 225 -21.13 15.44 -27.55
C ARG A 225 -21.95 16.71 -27.76
N LYS A 226 -23.11 16.61 -28.39
CA LYS A 226 -24.02 17.77 -28.63
C LYS A 226 -24.60 18.32 -27.30
N ARG A 227 -24.92 17.46 -26.32
CA ARG A 227 -25.36 17.88 -24.97
C ARG A 227 -24.28 18.58 -24.17
N TYR A 228 -23.02 18.13 -24.30
CA TYR A 228 -21.89 18.72 -23.59
C TYR A 228 -21.55 20.13 -24.11
N PHE A 229 -21.62 20.36 -25.42
CA PHE A 229 -21.40 21.67 -26.06
C PHE A 229 -22.51 22.68 -25.76
N HIS A 230 -23.76 22.22 -25.66
CA HIS A 230 -24.88 23.11 -25.36
C HIS A 230 -24.83 23.62 -23.91
N LYS A 231 -24.43 22.78 -22.98
CA LYS A 231 -24.32 23.13 -21.54
C LYS A 231 -23.17 24.10 -21.24
N HIS A 232 -22.13 24.11 -22.07
CA HIS A 232 -20.99 25.02 -21.92
C HIS A 232 -21.22 26.39 -22.59
N ARG A 233 -22.08 26.44 -23.59
CA ARG A 233 -22.43 27.71 -24.28
C ARG A 233 -23.35 28.61 -23.43
N ILE A 234 -24.19 28.03 -22.60
CA ILE A 234 -25.10 28.78 -21.71
C ILE A 234 -24.34 29.38 -20.52
N LYS A 235 -23.26 28.76 -20.03
CA LYS A 235 -22.44 29.32 -18.92
C LYS A 235 -21.57 30.50 -19.32
N LYS A 236 -21.28 30.72 -20.62
CA LYS A 236 -20.47 31.87 -21.06
C LYS A 236 -21.28 33.18 -21.26
N ASN A 237 -22.60 33.08 -21.35
CA ASN A 237 -23.44 34.28 -21.57
C ASN A 237 -24.01 34.91 -20.28
N ILE A 238 -23.71 34.33 -19.10
CA ILE A 238 -24.17 34.88 -17.80
C ILE A 238 -23.09 35.72 -17.12
N PHE A 239 -21.88 35.79 -17.69
CA PHE A 239 -20.73 36.51 -17.06
C PHE A 239 -20.36 37.83 -17.77
N PHE A 240 -21.19 38.30 -18.71
CA PHE A 240 -21.07 39.62 -19.36
C PHE A 240 -22.45 40.30 -19.45
N SER A 241 -22.98 40.68 -18.31
CA SER A 241 -24.00 41.74 -18.20
C SER A 241 -23.92 42.32 -16.78
#